data_30158e4d061fbf563bbcf35a5cc2f511
#
_entry.id   30158e4d061fbf563bbcf35a5cc2f511
#
_cell.length_a   1.000
_cell.length_b   1.000
_cell.length_c   1.000
_cell.angle_alpha   90.00
_cell.angle_beta   90.00
_cell.angle_gamma   90.00
#
_symmetry.space_group_name_H-M   'P 1'
#
loop_
_entity.id
_entity.type
_entity.pdbx_description
1 polymer ?
#
loop_
_entity_poly.entity_id
_entity_poly.type
_entity_poly.pdbx_seq_one_letter_code
_entity_poly.pdbx_strand_id
1 'polypeptide(L)'
;MNCLKKNEHSARRCTQINHRCLSVCIGGRFSKPNFCHGLVYNRSTHTGVMSQFHSVTFVDIETAAKLLADIAHRTPVMTSTTVNQHTNSQVFFKCENFQRTGSFKFRGAYNALLQLSADQKQKGVITFSSGNHAQAIALAGSLLNIPTTIVIPDDAPTVKRSATRGYGAEVILYDRSETYREELTQTLAQDRGLTIIPPYDHPHIVAGQGTAAKELVEEVSGLDLLLVCCGGGGLLSGSAIAAKALSPNCKVIGVEPERADDATRSFHTKTLHTVNNPDTIADGARTPSLGKITFPLVLNYVDDMVTVSEEAIVRTMFFLWERLKIVVEPTGVLAAAALLEGVINEPDAKIGVIISGGNVDLSQVAQLFTSS
;
A
#
# COMPACT_ATOMS: atom_id res chain seq x y z
N MET A 1 51.67 20.66 35.83
CA MET A 1 51.28 20.67 37.24
C MET A 1 50.08 19.76 37.35
N ASN A 2 50.32 18.50 37.71
CA ASN A 2 49.98 17.80 38.97
C ASN A 2 48.47 17.67 39.13
N CYS A 3 47.85 16.54 39.37
CA CYS A 3 48.21 15.18 39.81
C CYS A 3 46.87 14.46 39.89
N LEU A 4 46.68 13.29 39.30
CA LEU A 4 46.70 11.94 39.84
C LEU A 4 45.82 11.67 41.09
N LYS A 5 44.97 10.67 41.01
CA LYS A 5 44.84 9.37 41.70
C LYS A 5 43.36 9.02 41.91
N LYS A 6 42.87 7.88 41.40
CA LYS A 6 42.86 6.48 41.91
C LYS A 6 41.93 6.26 43.09
N ASN A 7 40.97 5.35 43.02
CA ASN A 7 40.84 3.98 43.51
C ASN A 7 39.38 3.54 43.36
N GLU A 8 39.04 2.44 42.76
CA GLU A 8 39.09 1.00 43.06
C GLU A 8 38.10 0.49 44.13
N HIS A 9 37.42 -0.56 43.69
CA HIS A 9 36.81 -1.69 44.41
C HIS A 9 35.39 -1.54 44.98
N SER A 10 34.43 -2.32 44.54
CA SER A 10 34.24 -3.64 45.16
C SER A 10 33.11 -4.42 44.44
N ALA A 11 33.41 -5.70 44.29
CA ALA A 11 32.63 -6.74 43.64
C ALA A 11 31.66 -7.44 44.63
N ARG A 12 30.84 -8.36 44.01
CA ARG A 12 30.09 -9.51 44.59
C ARG A 12 28.63 -9.22 44.90
N ARG A 13 27.62 -10.07 44.53
CA ARG A 13 27.58 -11.54 44.46
C ARG A 13 26.41 -12.01 43.62
N CYS A 14 26.63 -13.09 42.91
CA CYS A 14 25.70 -14.03 42.32
C CYS A 14 24.81 -14.72 43.36
N THR A 15 23.54 -15.01 43.07
CA THR A 15 22.80 -16.11 43.70
C THR A 15 21.97 -16.86 42.67
N GLN A 16 22.42 -18.06 42.35
CA GLN A 16 21.67 -19.13 41.70
C GLN A 16 20.67 -19.72 42.69
N ILE A 17 19.47 -20.06 42.24
CA ILE A 17 18.61 -21.02 42.94
C ILE A 17 18.26 -22.13 41.95
N ASN A 18 18.78 -23.31 42.23
CA ASN A 18 18.43 -24.61 41.67
C ASN A 18 17.11 -25.08 42.30
N HIS A 19 16.20 -25.63 41.50
CA HIS A 19 15.22 -26.59 42.01
C HIS A 19 15.34 -27.92 41.28
N ARG A 20 15.65 -28.94 42.09
CA ARG A 20 15.76 -30.37 41.76
C ARG A 20 14.37 -31.00 41.56
N CYS A 21 14.28 -31.82 40.55
CA CYS A 21 13.28 -32.88 40.42
C CYS A 21 13.52 -33.99 41.44
N LEU A 22 12.47 -34.42 42.09
CA LEU A 22 12.42 -35.71 42.79
C LEU A 22 11.58 -36.68 41.97
N SER A 23 12.21 -37.75 41.51
CA SER A 23 11.56 -38.93 40.96
C SER A 23 11.43 -39.99 42.10
N VAL A 24 10.26 -40.51 42.25
CA VAL A 24 10.02 -41.72 43.08
C VAL A 24 9.60 -42.86 42.14
N CYS A 25 10.44 -43.89 42.08
CA CYS A 25 10.11 -45.18 41.49
C CYS A 25 9.50 -46.11 42.55
N ILE A 26 8.37 -46.70 42.26
CA ILE A 26 7.96 -47.98 42.91
C ILE A 26 7.47 -48.93 41.79
N GLY A 27 8.11 -50.09 41.78
CA GLY A 27 7.89 -51.13 40.77
C GLY A 27 6.70 -52.05 41.06
N GLY A 28 6.24 -52.75 40.02
CA GLY A 28 5.26 -53.80 40.07
C GLY A 28 4.96 -54.36 38.70
N ARG A 29 5.46 -55.58 38.41
CA ARG A 29 5.13 -56.39 37.23
C ARG A 29 3.66 -56.87 37.29
N PHE A 30 2.95 -56.95 36.13
CA PHE A 30 2.28 -58.18 35.63
C PHE A 30 1.67 -57.96 34.23
N SER A 31 2.01 -58.86 33.35
CA SER A 31 1.39 -59.54 32.18
C SER A 31 0.30 -58.82 31.36
N LYS A 32 0.51 -58.86 29.99
CA LYS A 32 -0.45 -58.62 28.90
C LYS A 32 -1.64 -59.59 28.91
N PRO A 33 -2.80 -59.21 28.36
CA PRO A 33 -3.08 -59.62 26.98
C PRO A 33 -3.73 -58.54 26.07
N ASN A 34 -3.62 -58.81 24.77
CA ASN A 34 -4.12 -58.06 23.63
C ASN A 34 -5.63 -57.81 23.66
N PHE A 35 -6.05 -56.58 23.32
CA PHE A 35 -7.30 -56.34 22.60
C PHE A 35 -7.17 -55.07 21.74
N CYS A 36 -7.30 -55.26 20.42
CA CYS A 36 -7.52 -54.18 19.47
C CYS A 36 -8.90 -53.57 19.70
N HIS A 37 -8.99 -52.29 19.99
CA HIS A 37 -10.20 -51.51 19.73
C HIS A 37 -9.77 -50.14 19.23
N GLY A 38 -10.26 -49.80 18.02
CA GLY A 38 -10.02 -48.56 17.34
C GLY A 38 -10.56 -47.39 18.15
N LEU A 39 -9.68 -46.47 18.45
CA LEU A 39 -10.03 -45.14 18.96
C LEU A 39 -10.40 -44.25 17.77
N VAL A 40 -11.71 -44.07 17.62
CA VAL A 40 -12.28 -42.98 16.79
C VAL A 40 -11.85 -41.67 17.42
N TYR A 41 -10.95 -40.97 16.74
CA TYR A 41 -10.56 -39.61 17.09
C TYR A 41 -11.75 -38.69 16.83
N ASN A 42 -12.47 -38.35 17.87
CA ASN A 42 -13.54 -37.35 17.85
C ASN A 42 -12.86 -35.99 17.64
N ARG A 43 -12.94 -35.42 16.41
CA ARG A 43 -12.57 -34.05 16.12
C ARG A 43 -13.53 -33.13 16.87
N SER A 44 -13.18 -32.73 18.09
CA SER A 44 -13.84 -31.60 18.74
C SER A 44 -13.58 -30.33 17.88
N THR A 45 -14.65 -29.86 17.31
CA THR A 45 -14.77 -28.61 16.59
C THR A 45 -14.44 -27.46 17.55
N HIS A 46 -13.20 -26.99 17.50
CA HIS A 46 -12.89 -25.64 17.95
C HIS A 46 -13.40 -24.69 16.87
N THR A 47 -14.67 -24.29 16.96
CA THR A 47 -15.18 -23.09 16.30
C THR A 47 -14.61 -21.88 17.03
N GLY A 48 -13.33 -21.59 16.74
CA GLY A 48 -12.79 -20.26 16.93
C GLY A 48 -13.57 -19.35 15.98
N VAL A 49 -14.17 -18.29 16.51
CA VAL A 49 -14.77 -17.19 15.76
C VAL A 49 -13.65 -16.58 14.93
N MET A 50 -13.43 -17.08 13.72
CA MET A 50 -12.73 -16.35 12.67
C MET A 50 -13.66 -15.18 12.35
N SER A 51 -13.31 -13.97 12.76
CA SER A 51 -13.89 -12.75 12.21
C SER A 51 -13.80 -12.89 10.70
N GLN A 52 -14.96 -12.95 10.03
CA GLN A 52 -15.05 -12.99 8.57
C GLN A 52 -14.49 -11.66 8.06
N PHE A 53 -13.19 -11.63 7.78
CA PHE A 53 -12.63 -10.59 6.93
C PHE A 53 -13.25 -10.84 5.55
N HIS A 54 -14.17 -9.97 5.15
CA HIS A 54 -14.76 -10.01 3.82
C HIS A 54 -13.61 -9.82 2.82
N SER A 55 -13.26 -10.87 2.09
CA SER A 55 -12.26 -10.80 1.03
C SER A 55 -12.81 -9.88 -0.06
N VAL A 56 -12.06 -8.86 -0.46
CA VAL A 56 -12.47 -7.97 -1.56
C VAL A 56 -12.57 -8.78 -2.84
N THR A 57 -13.67 -8.61 -3.55
CA THR A 57 -14.00 -9.33 -4.78
C THR A 57 -14.19 -8.36 -5.95
N PHE A 58 -14.32 -8.89 -7.16
CA PHE A 58 -14.64 -8.08 -8.33
C PHE A 58 -16.00 -7.39 -8.23
N VAL A 59 -16.99 -8.01 -7.57
CA VAL A 59 -18.31 -7.41 -7.32
C VAL A 59 -18.21 -6.12 -6.50
N ASP A 60 -17.27 -6.07 -5.55
CA ASP A 60 -17.01 -4.86 -4.77
C ASP A 60 -16.43 -3.75 -5.65
N ILE A 61 -15.56 -4.11 -6.62
CA ILE A 61 -15.01 -3.16 -7.59
C ILE A 61 -16.08 -2.65 -8.55
N GLU A 62 -16.98 -3.52 -9.03
CA GLU A 62 -18.12 -3.10 -9.86
C GLU A 62 -19.05 -2.16 -9.09
N THR A 63 -19.28 -2.45 -7.81
CA THR A 63 -20.09 -1.58 -6.94
C THR A 63 -19.38 -0.23 -6.77
N ALA A 64 -18.08 -0.22 -6.48
CA ALA A 64 -17.30 1.00 -6.40
C ALA A 64 -17.32 1.79 -7.73
N ALA A 65 -17.22 1.14 -8.88
CA ALA A 65 -17.29 1.78 -10.18
C ALA A 65 -18.62 2.50 -10.41
N LYS A 66 -19.75 1.90 -10.01
CA LYS A 66 -21.07 2.54 -10.06
C LYS A 66 -21.16 3.75 -9.14
N LEU A 67 -20.62 3.66 -7.93
CA LEU A 67 -20.60 4.76 -6.95
C LEU A 67 -19.68 5.92 -7.35
N LEU A 68 -18.66 5.64 -8.15
CA LEU A 68 -17.69 6.62 -8.64
C LEU A 68 -18.08 7.23 -9.98
N ALA A 69 -19.11 6.70 -10.65
CA ALA A 69 -19.60 7.24 -11.92
C ALA A 69 -19.93 8.73 -11.78
N ASP A 70 -19.56 9.55 -12.76
CA ASP A 70 -19.74 11.00 -12.79
C ASP A 70 -19.03 11.80 -11.68
N ILE A 71 -18.40 11.12 -10.73
CA ILE A 71 -17.65 11.75 -9.63
C ILE A 71 -16.14 11.66 -9.85
N ALA A 72 -15.61 10.45 -10.02
CA ALA A 72 -14.21 10.28 -10.41
C ALA A 72 -14.04 10.55 -11.91
N HIS A 73 -12.90 11.10 -12.30
CA HIS A 73 -12.60 11.23 -13.71
C HIS A 73 -12.37 9.84 -14.31
N ARG A 74 -13.00 9.53 -15.44
CA ARG A 74 -12.53 8.45 -16.30
C ARG A 74 -11.24 8.95 -16.96
N THR A 75 -10.11 8.63 -16.36
CA THR A 75 -8.81 9.15 -16.78
C THR A 75 -8.42 8.59 -18.16
N PRO A 76 -7.67 9.33 -18.98
CA PRO A 76 -7.31 8.90 -20.32
C PRO A 76 -6.37 7.69 -20.29
N VAL A 77 -6.49 6.87 -21.33
CA VAL A 77 -5.50 5.87 -21.71
C VAL A 77 -4.66 6.44 -22.86
N MET A 78 -3.37 6.63 -22.60
CA MET A 78 -2.43 7.21 -23.56
C MET A 78 -1.52 6.15 -24.14
N THR A 79 -1.08 6.35 -25.38
CA THR A 79 -0.09 5.53 -26.08
C THR A 79 1.04 6.39 -26.60
N SER A 80 2.19 5.79 -26.89
CA SER A 80 3.36 6.49 -27.45
C SER A 80 4.08 5.60 -28.46
N THR A 81 4.17 6.04 -29.69
CA THR A 81 4.94 5.33 -30.73
C THR A 81 6.39 5.15 -30.32
N THR A 82 7.00 6.16 -29.65
CA THR A 82 8.38 6.07 -29.15
C THR A 82 8.54 4.97 -28.11
N VAL A 83 7.58 4.88 -27.16
CA VAL A 83 7.59 3.80 -26.16
C VAL A 83 7.41 2.44 -26.82
N ASN A 84 6.44 2.31 -27.71
CA ASN A 84 6.17 1.05 -28.39
C ASN A 84 7.38 0.55 -29.19
N GLN A 85 8.09 1.46 -29.85
CA GLN A 85 9.34 1.12 -30.57
C GLN A 85 10.47 0.74 -29.60
N HIS A 86 10.60 1.45 -28.49
CA HIS A 86 11.64 1.18 -27.49
C HIS A 86 11.44 -0.17 -26.80
N THR A 87 10.21 -0.55 -26.51
CA THR A 87 9.86 -1.78 -25.78
C THR A 87 9.51 -2.94 -26.71
N ASN A 88 9.40 -2.69 -28.02
CA ASN A 88 8.87 -3.65 -29.00
C ASN A 88 7.50 -4.22 -28.56
N SER A 89 6.63 -3.41 -27.96
CA SER A 89 5.33 -3.82 -27.41
C SER A 89 4.28 -2.76 -27.67
N GLN A 90 3.01 -3.06 -27.41
CA GLN A 90 1.92 -2.09 -27.44
C GLN A 90 1.61 -1.62 -26.02
N VAL A 91 2.02 -0.41 -25.65
CA VAL A 91 1.92 0.10 -24.28
C VAL A 91 0.78 1.09 -24.13
N PHE A 92 -0.04 0.88 -23.09
CA PHE A 92 -1.24 1.65 -22.78
C PHE A 92 -1.12 2.21 -21.36
N PHE A 93 -0.96 3.53 -21.23
CA PHE A 93 -0.81 4.23 -19.97
C PHE A 93 -2.15 4.69 -19.42
N LYS A 94 -2.63 4.11 -18.33
CA LYS A 94 -3.77 4.62 -17.56
C LYS A 94 -3.31 5.77 -16.68
N CYS A 95 -3.67 6.99 -17.04
CA CYS A 95 -3.08 8.23 -16.51
C CYS A 95 -3.83 8.75 -15.27
N GLU A 96 -3.66 8.12 -14.11
CA GLU A 96 -4.28 8.55 -12.85
C GLU A 96 -3.68 9.87 -12.29
N ASN A 97 -2.60 10.38 -12.87
CA ASN A 97 -2.13 11.74 -12.63
C ASN A 97 -3.16 12.82 -13.07
N PHE A 98 -4.10 12.49 -13.94
CA PHE A 98 -5.24 13.36 -14.31
C PHE A 98 -6.49 13.13 -13.46
N GLN A 99 -6.45 12.24 -12.46
CA GLN A 99 -7.55 12.06 -11.55
C GLN A 99 -7.71 13.28 -10.64
N ARG A 100 -8.89 13.46 -10.02
CA ARG A 100 -9.09 14.46 -8.97
C ARG A 100 -7.99 14.34 -7.92
N THR A 101 -7.52 15.46 -7.40
CA THR A 101 -6.36 15.54 -6.50
C THR A 101 -5.04 15.01 -7.07
N GLY A 102 -4.94 14.81 -8.40
CA GLY A 102 -3.72 14.43 -9.09
C GLY A 102 -3.24 12.99 -8.86
N SER A 103 -4.08 12.07 -8.37
CA SER A 103 -3.72 10.67 -8.15
C SER A 103 -4.91 9.74 -8.01
N PHE A 104 -4.69 8.44 -8.23
CA PHE A 104 -5.69 7.37 -8.06
C PHE A 104 -6.38 7.35 -6.68
N LYS A 105 -5.75 7.92 -5.67
CA LYS A 105 -6.20 7.85 -4.27
C LYS A 105 -7.63 8.36 -4.07
N PHE A 106 -8.08 9.29 -4.90
CA PHE A 106 -9.44 9.82 -4.84
C PHE A 106 -10.50 8.72 -5.02
N ARG A 107 -10.26 7.73 -5.86
CA ARG A 107 -11.18 6.63 -6.12
C ARG A 107 -11.52 5.85 -4.84
N GLY A 108 -10.51 5.37 -4.14
CA GLY A 108 -10.71 4.64 -2.88
C GLY A 108 -11.21 5.53 -1.75
N ALA A 109 -10.72 6.77 -1.65
CA ALA A 109 -11.15 7.72 -0.64
C ALA A 109 -12.65 8.01 -0.73
N TYR A 110 -13.13 8.39 -1.91
CA TYR A 110 -14.55 8.69 -2.12
C TYR A 110 -15.43 7.45 -1.91
N ASN A 111 -15.03 6.29 -2.46
CA ASN A 111 -15.76 5.04 -2.27
C ASN A 111 -15.87 4.66 -0.80
N ALA A 112 -14.81 4.79 -0.01
CA ALA A 112 -14.83 4.46 1.41
C ALA A 112 -15.72 5.41 2.22
N LEU A 113 -15.63 6.72 1.99
CA LEU A 113 -16.43 7.70 2.71
C LEU A 113 -17.92 7.59 2.36
N LEU A 114 -18.25 7.31 1.10
CA LEU A 114 -19.64 7.18 0.66
C LEU A 114 -20.35 6.01 1.35
N GLN A 115 -19.65 4.95 1.68
CA GLN A 115 -20.20 3.74 2.31
C GLN A 115 -20.24 3.76 3.84
N LEU A 116 -19.86 4.88 4.48
CA LEU A 116 -20.01 5.07 5.92
C LEU A 116 -21.49 5.17 6.31
N SER A 117 -21.83 4.71 7.52
CA SER A 117 -23.16 4.91 8.10
C SER A 117 -23.45 6.40 8.34
N ALA A 118 -24.73 6.75 8.52
CA ALA A 118 -25.13 8.12 8.81
C ALA A 118 -24.45 8.67 10.08
N ASP A 119 -24.35 7.86 11.12
CA ASP A 119 -23.66 8.22 12.37
C ASP A 119 -22.16 8.47 12.15
N GLN A 120 -21.48 7.60 11.41
CA GLN A 120 -20.07 7.79 11.07
C GLN A 120 -19.84 9.05 10.22
N LYS A 121 -20.69 9.31 9.23
CA LYS A 121 -20.64 10.55 8.43
C LYS A 121 -20.83 11.80 9.27
N GLN A 122 -21.76 11.76 10.23
CA GLN A 122 -22.02 12.90 11.11
C GLN A 122 -20.85 13.18 12.05
N LYS A 123 -20.25 12.13 12.63
CA LYS A 123 -19.08 12.24 13.51
C LYS A 123 -17.82 12.66 12.75
N GLY A 124 -17.67 12.19 11.52
CA GLY A 124 -16.53 12.50 10.67
C GLY A 124 -15.47 11.41 10.62
N VAL A 125 -14.44 11.68 9.86
CA VAL A 125 -13.33 10.75 9.61
C VAL A 125 -11.99 11.33 9.99
N ILE A 126 -11.03 10.45 10.27
CA ILE A 126 -9.64 10.80 10.51
C ILE A 126 -8.72 9.91 9.68
N THR A 127 -7.63 10.48 9.18
CA THR A 127 -6.54 9.72 8.55
C THR A 127 -5.18 10.33 8.87
N PHE A 128 -4.13 9.56 8.59
CA PHE A 128 -2.75 10.04 8.67
C PHE A 128 -2.09 9.93 7.28
N SER A 129 -1.68 11.04 6.75
CA SER A 129 -0.91 11.10 5.48
C SER A 129 -0.48 12.54 5.22
N SER A 130 0.70 12.73 4.65
CA SER A 130 1.15 14.05 4.16
C SER A 130 1.04 14.20 2.63
N GLY A 131 0.57 13.17 1.91
CA GLY A 131 0.59 13.12 0.45
C GLY A 131 -0.79 12.93 -0.19
N ASN A 132 -0.82 12.08 -1.22
CA ASN A 132 -2.00 11.86 -2.08
C ASN A 132 -3.24 11.40 -1.32
N HIS A 133 -3.10 10.57 -0.29
CA HIS A 133 -4.24 10.09 0.48
C HIS A 133 -4.87 11.20 1.31
N ALA A 134 -4.07 12.09 1.92
CA ALA A 134 -4.56 13.24 2.66
C ALA A 134 -5.46 14.14 1.81
N GLN A 135 -4.97 14.51 0.62
CA GLN A 135 -5.72 15.34 -0.32
C GLN A 135 -6.99 14.66 -0.82
N ALA A 136 -6.91 13.35 -1.10
CA ALA A 136 -8.05 12.55 -1.57
C ALA A 136 -9.16 12.46 -0.50
N ILE A 137 -8.82 12.20 0.76
CA ILE A 137 -9.78 12.16 1.87
C ILE A 137 -10.37 13.56 2.14
N ALA A 138 -9.54 14.61 2.10
CA ALA A 138 -10.01 15.98 2.29
C ALA A 138 -11.03 16.38 1.22
N LEU A 139 -10.74 16.16 -0.06
CA LEU A 139 -11.68 16.47 -1.14
C LEU A 139 -12.94 15.60 -1.07
N ALA A 140 -12.80 14.28 -0.83
CA ALA A 140 -13.94 13.38 -0.71
C ALA A 140 -14.86 13.78 0.45
N GLY A 141 -14.29 14.13 1.60
CA GLY A 141 -15.04 14.64 2.76
C GLY A 141 -15.78 15.94 2.44
N SER A 142 -15.12 16.89 1.80
CA SER A 142 -15.73 18.14 1.35
C SER A 142 -16.93 17.91 0.41
N LEU A 143 -16.78 17.03 -0.61
CA LEU A 143 -17.85 16.72 -1.56
C LEU A 143 -19.04 16.00 -0.91
N LEU A 144 -18.79 15.23 0.14
CA LEU A 144 -19.82 14.45 0.86
C LEU A 144 -20.35 15.16 2.14
N ASN A 145 -19.85 16.37 2.43
CA ASN A 145 -20.14 17.12 3.67
C ASN A 145 -19.82 16.29 4.93
N ILE A 146 -18.70 15.55 4.93
CA ILE A 146 -18.23 14.76 6.05
C ILE A 146 -17.07 15.51 6.72
N PRO A 147 -17.11 15.82 8.02
CA PRO A 147 -15.99 16.41 8.74
C PRO A 147 -14.75 15.55 8.62
N THR A 148 -13.62 16.15 8.25
CA THR A 148 -12.39 15.41 7.94
C THR A 148 -11.23 15.98 8.73
N THR A 149 -10.58 15.11 9.51
CA THR A 149 -9.36 15.42 10.27
C THR A 149 -8.18 14.65 9.68
N ILE A 150 -7.04 15.34 9.46
CA ILE A 150 -5.85 14.74 8.87
C ILE A 150 -4.63 15.01 9.74
N VAL A 151 -3.97 13.93 10.17
CA VAL A 151 -2.74 13.98 10.96
C VAL A 151 -1.56 14.04 10.00
N ILE A 152 -0.81 15.13 10.05
CA ILE A 152 0.33 15.42 9.15
C ILE A 152 1.55 15.76 10.00
N PRO A 153 2.76 15.24 9.69
CA PRO A 153 3.95 15.67 10.40
C PRO A 153 4.25 17.15 10.13
N ASP A 154 4.80 17.83 11.11
CA ASP A 154 5.09 19.26 11.06
C ASP A 154 6.22 19.62 10.09
N ASP A 155 7.12 18.65 9.80
CA ASP A 155 8.18 18.72 8.80
C ASP A 155 7.69 18.49 7.35
N ALA A 156 6.42 18.17 7.15
CA ALA A 156 5.86 17.99 5.80
C ALA A 156 5.89 19.28 4.99
N PRO A 157 6.14 19.22 3.68
CA PRO A 157 6.19 20.41 2.82
C PRO A 157 4.94 21.27 2.94
N THR A 158 5.12 22.59 3.05
CA THR A 158 4.04 23.57 3.24
C THR A 158 3.00 23.48 2.12
N VAL A 159 3.42 23.21 0.89
CA VAL A 159 2.54 23.05 -0.28
C VAL A 159 1.54 21.91 -0.06
N LYS A 160 2.00 20.75 0.41
CA LYS A 160 1.14 19.58 0.69
C LYS A 160 0.15 19.87 1.83
N ARG A 161 0.62 20.55 2.90
CA ARG A 161 -0.25 20.96 4.02
C ARG A 161 -1.31 21.98 3.60
N SER A 162 -0.92 22.97 2.79
CA SER A 162 -1.83 23.99 2.29
C SER A 162 -2.88 23.42 1.34
N ALA A 163 -2.49 22.51 0.45
CA ALA A 163 -3.44 21.82 -0.44
C ALA A 163 -4.50 21.05 0.36
N THR A 164 -4.10 20.33 1.39
CA THR A 164 -5.03 19.56 2.25
C THR A 164 -6.01 20.49 2.98
N ARG A 165 -5.53 21.61 3.54
CA ARG A 165 -6.41 22.64 4.15
C ARG A 165 -7.32 23.28 3.13
N GLY A 166 -6.82 23.53 1.92
CA GLY A 166 -7.61 24.12 0.82
C GLY A 166 -8.83 23.29 0.43
N TYR A 167 -8.80 21.99 0.66
CA TYR A 167 -9.98 21.11 0.49
C TYR A 167 -10.92 21.09 1.71
N GLY A 168 -10.67 21.89 2.76
CA GLY A 168 -11.57 22.03 3.91
C GLY A 168 -11.32 21.07 5.07
N ALA A 169 -10.24 20.32 5.08
CA ALA A 169 -9.90 19.42 6.18
C ALA A 169 -9.26 20.16 7.37
N GLU A 170 -9.59 19.73 8.59
CA GLU A 170 -8.83 20.05 9.80
C GLU A 170 -7.45 19.35 9.70
N VAL A 171 -6.35 20.08 9.87
CA VAL A 171 -5.01 19.54 9.86
C VAL A 171 -4.40 19.62 11.25
N ILE A 172 -4.11 18.47 11.84
CA ILE A 172 -3.39 18.33 13.10
C ILE A 172 -1.93 18.01 12.80
N LEU A 173 -1.02 18.85 13.26
CA LEU A 173 0.41 18.65 13.11
C LEU A 173 0.98 17.86 14.29
N TYR A 174 1.97 17.01 14.03
CA TYR A 174 2.68 16.26 15.06
C TYR A 174 4.19 16.19 14.77
N ASP A 175 4.98 16.10 15.83
CA ASP A 175 6.42 15.85 15.74
C ASP A 175 6.69 14.34 15.65
N ARG A 176 7.39 13.91 14.59
CA ARG A 176 7.76 12.49 14.36
C ARG A 176 8.73 11.95 15.40
N SER A 177 9.49 12.82 16.08
CA SER A 177 10.45 12.42 17.11
C SER A 177 9.77 12.11 18.44
N GLU A 178 8.56 12.63 18.67
CA GLU A 178 7.84 12.52 19.95
C GLU A 178 6.67 11.54 19.88
N THR A 179 6.07 11.37 18.71
CA THR A 179 4.78 10.64 18.61
C THR A 179 4.69 9.80 17.35
N TYR A 180 4.19 8.58 17.49
CA TYR A 180 3.83 7.73 16.36
C TYR A 180 2.48 8.16 15.78
N ARG A 181 2.44 8.42 14.47
CA ARG A 181 1.24 8.92 13.77
C ARG A 181 0.02 8.00 13.93
N GLU A 182 0.24 6.69 13.95
CA GLU A 182 -0.81 5.69 14.11
C GLU A 182 -1.45 5.77 15.52
N GLU A 183 -0.64 5.91 16.56
CA GLU A 183 -1.09 6.02 17.95
C GLU A 183 -1.86 7.34 18.17
N LEU A 184 -1.32 8.45 17.68
CA LEU A 184 -2.01 9.75 17.76
C LEU A 184 -3.35 9.70 17.03
N THR A 185 -3.38 9.11 15.83
CA THR A 185 -4.63 8.96 15.06
C THR A 185 -5.64 8.10 15.80
N GLN A 186 -5.20 7.00 16.41
CA GLN A 186 -6.05 6.12 17.19
C GLN A 186 -6.65 6.84 18.42
N THR A 187 -5.84 7.59 19.16
CA THR A 187 -6.26 8.37 20.33
C THR A 187 -7.30 9.41 19.94
N LEU A 188 -7.01 10.22 18.92
CA LEU A 188 -7.94 11.24 18.43
C LEU A 188 -9.25 10.64 17.91
N ALA A 189 -9.17 9.48 17.24
CA ALA A 189 -10.35 8.77 16.75
C ALA A 189 -11.25 8.33 17.91
N GLN A 190 -10.67 7.78 18.98
CA GLN A 190 -11.41 7.36 20.17
C GLN A 190 -12.03 8.55 20.92
N ASP A 191 -11.24 9.59 21.18
CA ASP A 191 -11.67 10.77 21.94
C ASP A 191 -12.80 11.54 21.26
N ARG A 192 -12.76 11.61 19.92
CA ARG A 192 -13.73 12.38 19.11
C ARG A 192 -14.80 11.52 18.43
N GLY A 193 -14.72 10.20 18.55
CA GLY A 193 -15.64 9.26 17.89
C GLY A 193 -15.50 9.22 16.36
N LEU A 194 -14.31 9.54 15.82
CA LEU A 194 -14.04 9.60 14.38
C LEU A 194 -13.79 8.22 13.80
N THR A 195 -14.14 8.03 12.52
CA THR A 195 -13.84 6.79 11.81
C THR A 195 -12.46 6.90 11.13
N ILE A 196 -11.56 5.97 11.43
CA ILE A 196 -10.23 5.93 10.77
C ILE A 196 -10.37 5.38 9.36
N ILE A 197 -9.85 6.12 8.38
CA ILE A 197 -9.75 5.67 6.98
C ILE A 197 -8.26 5.51 6.63
N PRO A 198 -7.74 4.28 6.61
CA PRO A 198 -6.33 4.04 6.34
C PRO A 198 -5.99 4.23 4.85
N PRO A 199 -4.71 4.48 4.50
CA PRO A 199 -4.31 4.83 3.13
C PRO A 199 -4.39 3.68 2.11
N TYR A 200 -4.51 2.42 2.54
CA TYR A 200 -4.52 1.25 1.66
C TYR A 200 -5.23 0.02 2.24
N ASP A 201 -5.09 -0.27 3.54
CA ASP A 201 -5.54 -1.53 4.14
C ASP A 201 -7.00 -1.47 4.60
N HIS A 202 -7.91 -1.30 3.64
CA HIS A 202 -9.35 -1.20 3.87
C HIS A 202 -10.12 -1.74 2.66
N PRO A 203 -11.19 -2.55 2.82
CA PRO A 203 -11.90 -3.19 1.71
C PRO A 203 -12.42 -2.17 0.67
N HIS A 204 -13.06 -1.10 1.13
CA HIS A 204 -13.61 -0.07 0.24
C HIS A 204 -12.53 0.79 -0.42
N ILE A 205 -11.34 0.93 0.20
CA ILE A 205 -10.18 1.56 -0.44
C ILE A 205 -9.70 0.67 -1.58
N VAL A 206 -9.44 -0.61 -1.33
CA VAL A 206 -8.98 -1.57 -2.36
C VAL A 206 -9.97 -1.63 -3.52
N ALA A 207 -11.26 -1.77 -3.23
CA ALA A 207 -12.30 -1.83 -4.26
C ALA A 207 -12.34 -0.56 -5.13
N GLY A 208 -12.29 0.62 -4.50
CA GLY A 208 -12.26 1.90 -5.22
C GLY A 208 -11.03 2.05 -6.11
N GLN A 209 -9.84 1.65 -5.61
CA GLN A 209 -8.59 1.70 -6.39
C GLN A 209 -8.61 0.76 -7.59
N GLY A 210 -9.23 -0.42 -7.47
CA GLY A 210 -9.37 -1.39 -8.55
C GLY A 210 -10.15 -0.88 -9.77
N THR A 211 -10.95 0.17 -9.60
CA THR A 211 -11.69 0.78 -10.71
C THR A 211 -10.78 1.40 -11.79
N ALA A 212 -9.54 1.79 -11.45
CA ALA A 212 -8.59 2.29 -12.43
C ALA A 212 -8.19 1.20 -13.44
N ALA A 213 -7.85 0.00 -12.97
CA ALA A 213 -7.54 -1.13 -13.83
C ALA A 213 -8.78 -1.66 -14.56
N LYS A 214 -9.96 -1.66 -13.88
CA LYS A 214 -11.23 -2.01 -14.54
C LYS A 214 -11.47 -1.14 -15.78
N GLU A 215 -11.35 0.18 -15.67
CA GLU A 215 -11.49 1.10 -16.79
C GLU A 215 -10.47 0.83 -17.90
N LEU A 216 -9.22 0.55 -17.56
CA LEU A 216 -8.16 0.24 -18.53
C LEU A 216 -8.45 -1.05 -19.29
N VAL A 217 -8.79 -2.14 -18.60
CA VAL A 217 -9.05 -3.44 -19.23
C VAL A 217 -10.31 -3.41 -20.10
N GLU A 218 -11.33 -2.64 -19.71
CA GLU A 218 -12.52 -2.44 -20.52
C GLU A 218 -12.25 -1.63 -21.80
N GLU A 219 -11.34 -0.65 -21.72
CA GLU A 219 -10.97 0.20 -22.85
C GLU A 219 -9.99 -0.49 -23.80
N VAL A 220 -9.05 -1.26 -23.24
CA VAL A 220 -8.05 -2.01 -23.99
C VAL A 220 -8.26 -3.50 -23.77
N SER A 221 -9.05 -4.09 -24.65
CA SER A 221 -9.29 -5.54 -24.58
C SER A 221 -8.06 -6.36 -24.93
N GLY A 222 -7.88 -7.49 -24.21
CA GLY A 222 -6.83 -8.45 -24.48
C GLY A 222 -5.43 -7.96 -24.05
N LEU A 223 -5.32 -7.36 -22.87
CA LEU A 223 -4.04 -7.10 -22.23
C LEU A 223 -3.36 -8.42 -21.87
N ASP A 224 -2.08 -8.56 -22.24
CA ASP A 224 -1.23 -9.67 -21.85
C ASP A 224 -0.59 -9.44 -20.48
N LEU A 225 -0.31 -8.15 -20.16
CA LEU A 225 0.40 -7.75 -18.95
C LEU A 225 -0.17 -6.45 -18.39
N LEU A 226 -0.29 -6.36 -17.07
CA LEU A 226 -0.63 -5.16 -16.33
C LEU A 226 0.46 -4.86 -15.29
N LEU A 227 1.09 -3.69 -15.41
CA LEU A 227 2.11 -3.20 -14.47
C LEU A 227 1.50 -2.17 -13.52
N VAL A 228 1.71 -2.36 -12.22
CA VAL A 228 1.10 -1.51 -11.17
C VAL A 228 2.13 -1.23 -10.09
N CYS A 229 2.29 0.03 -9.69
CA CYS A 229 3.14 0.37 -8.55
C CYS A 229 2.59 -0.21 -7.25
N CYS A 230 3.48 -0.59 -6.34
CA CYS A 230 3.15 -1.08 -5.01
C CYS A 230 3.79 -0.20 -3.94
N GLY A 231 3.01 0.15 -2.93
CA GLY A 231 3.41 0.54 -1.60
C GLY A 231 2.67 -0.41 -0.65
N GLY A 232 1.68 0.07 0.10
CA GLY A 232 0.88 -0.82 0.98
C GLY A 232 -0.09 -1.79 0.27
N GLY A 233 -0.05 -1.92 -1.05
CA GLY A 233 -0.74 -2.94 -1.83
C GLY A 233 -2.19 -2.62 -2.24
N GLY A 234 -2.77 -1.48 -1.83
CA GLY A 234 -4.19 -1.21 -2.09
C GLY A 234 -4.53 -1.07 -3.59
N LEU A 235 -3.72 -0.32 -4.37
CA LEU A 235 -3.89 -0.20 -5.81
C LEU A 235 -3.60 -1.52 -6.52
N LEU A 236 -2.48 -2.15 -6.17
CA LEU A 236 -2.06 -3.41 -6.78
C LEU A 236 -3.10 -4.51 -6.57
N SER A 237 -3.58 -4.72 -5.34
CA SER A 237 -4.61 -5.71 -5.03
C SER A 237 -5.90 -5.48 -5.80
N GLY A 238 -6.43 -4.24 -5.77
CA GLY A 238 -7.64 -3.89 -6.50
C GLY A 238 -7.49 -4.06 -8.01
N SER A 239 -6.34 -3.64 -8.56
CA SER A 239 -6.03 -3.78 -9.99
C SER A 239 -5.92 -5.25 -10.41
N ALA A 240 -5.28 -6.08 -9.59
CA ALA A 240 -5.12 -7.49 -9.86
C ALA A 240 -6.48 -8.23 -9.86
N ILE A 241 -7.34 -7.96 -8.88
CA ILE A 241 -8.71 -8.50 -8.84
C ILE A 241 -9.48 -8.12 -10.12
N ALA A 242 -9.43 -6.84 -10.53
CA ALA A 242 -10.11 -6.38 -11.73
C ALA A 242 -9.56 -7.05 -13.01
N ALA A 243 -8.23 -7.10 -13.15
CA ALA A 243 -7.59 -7.71 -14.31
C ALA A 243 -7.91 -9.19 -14.42
N LYS A 244 -7.79 -9.95 -13.33
CA LYS A 244 -8.09 -11.41 -13.33
C LYS A 244 -9.56 -11.73 -13.62
N ALA A 245 -10.48 -10.85 -13.23
CA ALA A 245 -11.91 -11.03 -13.52
C ALA A 245 -12.26 -10.72 -14.98
N LEU A 246 -11.68 -9.67 -15.57
CA LEU A 246 -12.03 -9.18 -16.90
C LEU A 246 -11.13 -9.75 -18.01
N SER A 247 -9.88 -10.09 -17.70
CA SER A 247 -8.89 -10.67 -18.60
C SER A 247 -8.09 -11.74 -17.85
N PRO A 248 -8.64 -12.96 -17.66
CA PRO A 248 -8.06 -13.99 -16.80
C PRO A 248 -6.63 -14.40 -17.16
N ASN A 249 -6.24 -14.24 -18.42
CA ASN A 249 -4.91 -14.56 -18.91
C ASN A 249 -3.90 -13.40 -18.72
N CYS A 250 -4.37 -12.20 -18.39
CA CYS A 250 -3.50 -11.07 -18.14
C CYS A 250 -2.63 -11.32 -16.89
N LYS A 251 -1.32 -11.26 -17.07
CA LYS A 251 -0.38 -11.28 -15.94
C LYS A 251 -0.39 -9.92 -15.25
N VAL A 252 -0.33 -9.91 -13.93
CA VAL A 252 -0.24 -8.69 -13.13
C VAL A 252 1.06 -8.67 -12.37
N ILE A 253 1.88 -7.65 -12.60
CA ILE A 253 3.18 -7.49 -11.94
C ILE A 253 3.16 -6.21 -11.10
N GLY A 254 3.50 -6.36 -9.82
CA GLY A 254 3.71 -5.24 -8.91
C GLY A 254 5.13 -4.70 -9.01
N VAL A 255 5.29 -3.38 -8.88
CA VAL A 255 6.61 -2.71 -8.98
C VAL A 255 6.85 -1.83 -7.77
N GLU A 256 7.96 -2.05 -7.09
CA GLU A 256 8.45 -1.26 -5.97
C GLU A 256 9.79 -0.56 -6.27
N PRO A 257 10.18 0.48 -5.52
CA PRO A 257 11.57 0.94 -5.52
C PRO A 257 12.46 -0.06 -4.76
N GLU A 258 13.69 -0.27 -5.21
CA GLU A 258 14.65 -1.18 -4.56
C GLU A 258 14.89 -0.84 -3.08
N ARG A 259 14.80 0.45 -2.72
CA ARG A 259 15.00 0.91 -1.34
C ARG A 259 13.78 0.72 -0.44
N ALA A 260 12.66 0.24 -0.97
CA ALA A 260 11.43 -0.08 -0.24
C ALA A 260 10.81 -1.36 -0.83
N ASP A 261 11.49 -2.47 -0.69
CA ASP A 261 11.24 -3.76 -1.35
C ASP A 261 10.45 -4.75 -0.48
N ASP A 262 9.79 -4.27 0.56
CA ASP A 262 9.11 -5.12 1.55
C ASP A 262 7.99 -5.98 0.94
N ALA A 263 7.21 -5.47 -0.01
CA ALA A 263 6.17 -6.25 -0.67
C ALA A 263 6.77 -7.27 -1.64
N THR A 264 7.84 -6.94 -2.35
CA THR A 264 8.56 -7.87 -3.24
C THR A 264 9.14 -9.04 -2.44
N ARG A 265 9.82 -8.77 -1.32
CA ARG A 265 10.30 -9.82 -0.41
C ARG A 265 9.14 -10.62 0.18
N SER A 266 8.07 -9.95 0.59
CA SER A 266 6.88 -10.60 1.14
C SER A 266 6.24 -11.54 0.13
N PHE A 267 6.15 -11.11 -1.13
CA PHE A 267 5.59 -11.91 -2.22
C PHE A 267 6.42 -13.18 -2.46
N HIS A 268 7.74 -13.05 -2.63
CA HIS A 268 8.61 -14.18 -2.96
C HIS A 268 8.77 -15.16 -1.80
N THR A 269 8.86 -14.68 -0.56
CA THR A 269 9.01 -15.56 0.62
C THR A 269 7.69 -16.06 1.18
N LYS A 270 6.54 -15.53 0.71
CA LYS A 270 5.19 -15.79 1.26
C LYS A 270 5.07 -15.43 2.75
N THR A 271 5.95 -14.57 3.24
CA THR A 271 5.98 -14.11 4.63
C THR A 271 6.00 -12.59 4.63
N LEU A 272 5.18 -11.95 5.47
CA LEU A 272 5.11 -10.50 5.55
C LEU A 272 6.43 -9.91 6.08
N HIS A 273 7.12 -9.16 5.23
CA HIS A 273 8.30 -8.38 5.57
C HIS A 273 7.94 -6.93 5.87
N THR A 274 8.79 -6.27 6.63
CA THR A 274 8.67 -4.86 6.97
C THR A 274 9.96 -4.11 6.68
N VAL A 275 9.82 -2.82 6.37
CA VAL A 275 10.93 -1.86 6.26
C VAL A 275 10.65 -0.68 7.19
N ASN A 276 11.70 -0.10 7.75
CA ASN A 276 11.59 1.08 8.60
C ASN A 276 12.07 2.31 7.84
N ASN A 277 11.14 3.25 7.62
CA ASN A 277 11.43 4.57 7.02
C ASN A 277 12.35 4.48 5.79
N PRO A 278 11.92 3.79 4.71
CA PRO A 278 12.77 3.54 3.55
C PRO A 278 13.18 4.84 2.86
N ASP A 279 14.45 4.92 2.47
CA ASP A 279 15.06 6.08 1.82
C ASP A 279 14.89 6.01 0.30
N THR A 280 13.67 6.23 -0.18
CA THR A 280 13.34 6.31 -1.60
C THR A 280 12.73 7.66 -1.94
N ILE A 281 12.94 8.16 -3.17
CA ILE A 281 12.24 9.35 -3.69
C ILE A 281 10.76 9.07 -3.97
N ALA A 282 10.37 7.82 -4.12
CA ALA A 282 8.99 7.39 -4.34
C ALA A 282 8.17 7.45 -3.04
N ASP A 283 7.82 8.66 -2.59
CA ASP A 283 7.19 8.92 -1.28
C ASP A 283 5.86 8.18 -1.06
N GLY A 284 5.09 7.92 -2.10
CA GLY A 284 3.86 7.11 -2.03
C GLY A 284 4.09 5.62 -1.79
N ALA A 285 5.33 5.13 -1.97
CA ALA A 285 5.76 3.77 -1.68
C ALA A 285 6.50 3.63 -0.34
N ARG A 286 6.67 4.71 0.44
CA ARG A 286 7.26 4.67 1.79
C ARG A 286 6.30 4.10 2.83
N THR A 287 5.79 2.92 2.58
CA THR A 287 4.93 2.18 3.51
C THR A 287 5.79 1.16 4.28
N PRO A 288 5.46 0.86 5.55
CA PRO A 288 6.28 -0.07 6.32
C PRO A 288 6.10 -1.52 5.86
N SER A 289 4.95 -1.87 5.29
CA SER A 289 4.62 -3.21 4.82
C SER A 289 3.31 -3.21 4.03
N LEU A 290 3.01 -4.32 3.37
CA LEU A 290 1.65 -4.66 2.95
C LEU A 290 0.71 -4.73 4.17
N GLY A 291 -0.58 -4.51 3.95
CA GLY A 291 -1.59 -4.58 5.00
C GLY A 291 -2.10 -5.99 5.26
N LYS A 292 -2.90 -6.15 6.31
CA LYS A 292 -3.53 -7.43 6.68
C LYS A 292 -4.53 -7.92 5.62
N ILE A 293 -5.17 -6.98 4.91
CA ILE A 293 -6.10 -7.25 3.80
C ILE A 293 -5.33 -7.38 2.50
N THR A 294 -4.38 -6.46 2.23
CA THR A 294 -3.70 -6.42 0.94
C THR A 294 -2.68 -7.54 0.75
N PHE A 295 -1.98 -7.99 1.79
CA PHE A 295 -0.98 -9.06 1.67
C PHE A 295 -1.57 -10.37 1.11
N PRO A 296 -2.64 -10.97 1.68
CA PRO A 296 -3.23 -12.17 1.09
C PRO A 296 -3.81 -11.93 -0.31
N LEU A 297 -4.32 -10.73 -0.62
CA LEU A 297 -4.80 -10.40 -1.96
C LEU A 297 -3.66 -10.36 -2.98
N VAL A 298 -2.53 -9.77 -2.63
CA VAL A 298 -1.31 -9.77 -3.47
C VAL A 298 -0.85 -11.20 -3.73
N LEU A 299 -0.78 -12.06 -2.70
CA LEU A 299 -0.38 -13.45 -2.87
C LEU A 299 -1.33 -14.27 -3.77
N ASN A 300 -2.62 -13.91 -3.80
CA ASN A 300 -3.64 -14.67 -4.53
C ASN A 300 -3.83 -14.22 -5.98
N TYR A 301 -3.63 -12.92 -6.28
CA TYR A 301 -4.02 -12.33 -7.57
C TYR A 301 -2.86 -11.77 -8.39
N VAL A 302 -1.69 -11.53 -7.78
CA VAL A 302 -0.50 -10.99 -8.45
C VAL A 302 0.37 -12.14 -8.93
N ASP A 303 0.91 -12.03 -10.13
CA ASP A 303 1.73 -13.09 -10.74
C ASP A 303 3.20 -12.93 -10.39
N ASP A 304 3.70 -11.69 -10.26
CA ASP A 304 5.08 -11.43 -9.86
C ASP A 304 5.26 -10.04 -9.25
N MET A 305 6.39 -9.82 -8.59
CA MET A 305 6.82 -8.55 -8.02
C MET A 305 8.26 -8.26 -8.41
N VAL A 306 8.54 -7.04 -8.86
CA VAL A 306 9.88 -6.58 -9.24
C VAL A 306 10.21 -5.25 -8.59
N THR A 307 11.49 -4.89 -8.59
CA THR A 307 11.98 -3.61 -8.10
C THR A 307 12.66 -2.79 -9.19
N VAL A 308 12.71 -1.46 -9.00
CA VAL A 308 13.42 -0.52 -9.87
C VAL A 308 14.32 0.40 -9.05
N SER A 309 15.45 0.83 -9.61
CA SER A 309 16.37 1.73 -8.93
C SER A 309 15.87 3.17 -8.88
N GLU A 310 16.41 3.99 -7.98
CA GLU A 310 16.09 5.41 -7.88
C GLU A 310 16.44 6.17 -9.17
N GLU A 311 17.56 5.81 -9.81
CA GLU A 311 17.99 6.36 -11.08
C GLU A 311 17.03 6.01 -12.23
N ALA A 312 16.50 4.78 -12.25
CA ALA A 312 15.48 4.36 -13.20
C ALA A 312 14.19 5.18 -13.06
N ILE A 313 13.78 5.43 -11.82
CA ILE A 313 12.62 6.29 -11.53
C ILE A 313 12.84 7.70 -12.11
N VAL A 314 13.98 8.32 -11.85
CA VAL A 314 14.30 9.67 -12.33
C VAL A 314 14.32 9.71 -13.85
N ARG A 315 15.05 8.80 -14.52
CA ARG A 315 15.09 8.75 -15.99
C ARG A 315 13.71 8.57 -16.61
N THR A 316 12.88 7.71 -16.02
CA THR A 316 11.51 7.48 -16.49
C THR A 316 10.62 8.71 -16.30
N MET A 317 10.74 9.43 -15.19
CA MET A 317 10.04 10.72 -15.01
C MET A 317 10.36 11.69 -16.14
N PHE A 318 11.65 11.91 -16.43
CA PHE A 318 12.09 12.78 -17.52
C PHE A 318 11.52 12.33 -18.85
N PHE A 319 11.65 11.04 -19.16
CA PHE A 319 11.17 10.49 -20.41
C PHE A 319 9.67 10.74 -20.62
N LEU A 320 8.86 10.50 -19.60
CA LEU A 320 7.40 10.71 -19.69
C LEU A 320 7.05 12.21 -19.79
N TRP A 321 7.77 13.09 -19.08
CA TRP A 321 7.56 14.54 -19.20
C TRP A 321 7.91 15.02 -20.61
N GLU A 322 9.03 14.56 -21.17
CA GLU A 322 9.49 14.99 -22.49
C GLU A 322 8.69 14.36 -23.64
N ARG A 323 8.29 13.09 -23.53
CA ARG A 323 7.68 12.33 -24.63
C ARG A 323 6.17 12.29 -24.59
N LEU A 324 5.57 12.04 -23.42
CA LEU A 324 4.13 12.03 -23.27
C LEU A 324 3.55 13.39 -22.88
N LYS A 325 4.39 14.34 -22.48
CA LYS A 325 3.98 15.69 -22.03
C LYS A 325 3.06 15.66 -20.80
N ILE A 326 3.28 14.69 -19.91
CA ILE A 326 2.51 14.52 -18.69
C ILE A 326 3.39 14.73 -17.46
N VAL A 327 2.87 15.43 -16.45
CA VAL A 327 3.53 15.58 -15.16
C VAL A 327 3.23 14.33 -14.32
N VAL A 328 4.28 13.66 -13.87
CA VAL A 328 4.21 12.43 -13.06
C VAL A 328 5.13 12.54 -11.85
N GLU A 329 4.73 11.94 -10.74
CA GLU A 329 5.53 11.86 -9.51
C GLU A 329 6.41 10.60 -9.49
N PRO A 330 7.46 10.53 -8.64
CA PRO A 330 8.33 9.35 -8.57
C PRO A 330 7.58 8.04 -8.37
N THR A 331 6.63 7.98 -7.43
CA THR A 331 5.78 6.79 -7.23
C THR A 331 4.91 6.49 -8.44
N GLY A 332 4.49 7.55 -9.16
CA GLY A 332 3.61 7.44 -10.33
C GLY A 332 4.23 6.70 -11.50
N VAL A 333 5.56 6.67 -11.58
CA VAL A 333 6.28 6.08 -12.72
C VAL A 333 6.90 4.72 -12.43
N LEU A 334 6.80 4.16 -11.23
CA LEU A 334 7.41 2.87 -10.87
C LEU A 334 7.08 1.77 -11.89
N ALA A 335 5.80 1.62 -12.24
CA ALA A 335 5.35 0.64 -13.22
C ALA A 335 5.94 0.89 -14.63
N ALA A 336 6.02 2.15 -15.05
CA ALA A 336 6.64 2.53 -16.32
C ALA A 336 8.15 2.31 -16.31
N ALA A 337 8.83 2.54 -15.17
CA ALA A 337 10.26 2.36 -15.03
C ALA A 337 10.67 0.88 -15.21
N ALA A 338 9.89 -0.06 -14.66
CA ALA A 338 10.17 -1.48 -14.86
C ALA A 338 10.15 -1.88 -16.34
N LEU A 339 9.30 -1.25 -17.14
CA LEU A 339 9.21 -1.52 -18.57
C LEU A 339 10.30 -0.78 -19.38
N LEU A 340 10.44 0.54 -19.15
CA LEU A 340 11.33 1.39 -19.94
C LEU A 340 12.82 1.14 -19.66
N GLU A 341 13.16 0.66 -18.47
CA GLU A 341 14.52 0.30 -18.07
C GLU A 341 14.86 -1.19 -18.27
N GLY A 342 13.93 -1.95 -18.91
CA GLY A 342 14.16 -3.32 -19.31
C GLY A 342 14.15 -4.37 -18.20
N VAL A 343 13.65 -4.02 -16.99
CA VAL A 343 13.38 -5.00 -15.91
C VAL A 343 12.30 -5.99 -16.36
N ILE A 344 11.28 -5.48 -17.05
CA ILE A 344 10.27 -6.26 -17.75
C ILE A 344 10.52 -6.14 -19.24
N ASN A 345 10.64 -7.28 -19.92
CA ASN A 345 10.87 -7.37 -21.36
C ASN A 345 9.92 -8.43 -21.94
N GLU A 346 8.82 -7.99 -22.54
CA GLU A 346 7.77 -8.84 -23.13
C GLU A 346 7.45 -8.30 -24.54
N PRO A 347 8.27 -8.65 -25.56
CA PRO A 347 8.07 -8.18 -26.93
C PRO A 347 6.74 -8.68 -27.50
N ASP A 348 6.16 -7.89 -28.40
CA ASP A 348 4.88 -8.14 -29.08
C ASP A 348 3.63 -8.16 -28.15
N ALA A 349 3.81 -7.93 -26.84
CA ALA A 349 2.73 -7.95 -25.87
C ALA A 349 1.92 -6.63 -25.87
N LYS A 350 0.65 -6.73 -25.46
CA LYS A 350 -0.20 -5.60 -25.06
C LYS A 350 -0.05 -5.35 -23.56
N ILE A 351 0.59 -4.25 -23.19
CA ILE A 351 0.98 -3.95 -21.82
C ILE A 351 0.20 -2.74 -21.30
N GLY A 352 -0.60 -2.94 -20.25
CA GLY A 352 -1.19 -1.87 -19.47
C GLY A 352 -0.23 -1.38 -18.39
N VAL A 353 -0.10 -0.07 -18.24
CA VAL A 353 0.75 0.57 -17.21
C VAL A 353 -0.09 1.60 -16.46
N ILE A 354 -0.20 1.49 -15.14
CA ILE A 354 -0.89 2.50 -14.35
C ILE A 354 0.10 3.57 -13.90
N ILE A 355 -0.08 4.79 -14.42
CA ILE A 355 0.57 6.02 -13.94
C ILE A 355 -0.22 6.52 -12.74
N SER A 356 0.26 6.25 -11.52
CA SER A 356 -0.57 6.34 -10.32
C SER A 356 -0.82 7.76 -9.80
N GLY A 357 0.04 8.73 -10.15
CA GLY A 357 -0.13 10.13 -9.72
C GLY A 357 0.90 11.08 -10.31
N GLY A 358 0.65 12.38 -10.10
CA GLY A 358 1.49 13.47 -10.61
C GLY A 358 1.76 14.60 -9.61
N ASN A 359 1.55 14.37 -8.31
CA ASN A 359 1.72 15.40 -7.28
C ASN A 359 3.20 15.57 -6.90
N VAL A 360 3.91 16.41 -7.63
CA VAL A 360 5.32 16.71 -7.41
C VAL A 360 5.51 18.10 -6.81
N ASP A 361 6.56 18.26 -6.02
CA ASP A 361 7.13 19.55 -5.67
C ASP A 361 8.17 19.91 -6.74
N LEU A 362 7.88 20.94 -7.52
CA LEU A 362 8.74 21.36 -8.63
C LEU A 362 10.14 21.79 -8.16
N SER A 363 10.28 22.31 -6.94
CA SER A 363 11.57 22.66 -6.37
C SER A 363 12.43 21.43 -6.06
N GLN A 364 11.83 20.33 -5.60
CA GLN A 364 12.52 19.05 -5.39
C GLN A 364 12.87 18.39 -6.72
N VAL A 365 11.94 18.41 -7.68
CA VAL A 365 12.18 17.86 -9.02
C VAL A 365 13.33 18.55 -9.73
N ALA A 366 13.45 19.87 -9.60
CA ALA A 366 14.57 20.60 -10.18
C ALA A 366 15.94 20.12 -9.65
N GLN A 367 16.01 19.68 -8.39
CA GLN A 367 17.23 19.10 -7.81
C GLN A 367 17.52 17.71 -8.38
N LEU A 368 16.51 16.87 -8.57
CA LEU A 368 16.68 15.56 -9.20
C LEU A 368 17.24 15.68 -10.62
N PHE A 369 16.84 16.73 -11.33
CA PHE A 369 17.23 16.98 -12.71
C PHE A 369 18.64 17.55 -12.89
N THR A 370 19.21 18.13 -11.88
CA THR A 370 20.59 18.65 -11.92
C THR A 370 21.61 17.62 -11.43
N SER A 371 21.18 16.53 -10.81
CA SER A 371 22.05 15.50 -10.22
C SER A 371 22.17 14.24 -11.11
N SER A 372 21.46 14.19 -12.22
CA SER A 372 21.50 13.16 -13.27
C SER A 372 22.16 13.73 -14.57
#